data_2f8ac138801b12faf38c56b9ba47cb77
#
_entry.id   2f8ac138801b12faf38c56b9ba47cb77
#
_cell.length_a   1.000
_cell.length_b   1.000
_cell.length_c   1.000
_cell.angle_alpha   90.00
_cell.angle_beta   90.00
_cell.angle_gamma   90.00
#
_symmetry.space_group_name_H-M   'P 1'
#
loop_
_entity.id
_entity.type
_entity.pdbx_description
1 polymer ?
#
loop_
_entity_poly.entity_id
_entity_poly.type
_entity_poly.pdbx_seq_one_letter_code
_entity_poly.pdbx_strand_id
1 'polypeptide(L)'
;MIKKIVLSHVLLTFVFCVFTKTMSAQNNDNGLTFKYFGCAGWEISENNTTILIDPYLTRLKLGETSIKISANSSSHPSTSSIDDRKTYKRTDIFESDTVVINKNINKADFILVHHSHYDHLADVPYIAKMTGAKVIGTETTISILKAYGIEDDKLYTVRGGEDYQFDNFSVRIIPGIHSALGDKHYFSSEVYKEGDIKAPLQIKQFIEGRSLMFLIRFKSNEVLTMGSMNFIERELEGLKPDILLAGVNMSRFNMYKYDERLLSVTNFPRIIIPTHWDNFRLPYGFDQSNGIDQKIKPFIEKVKDVSPNSRVIIPIHLKAFGVN
;
A
#
# COMPACT_ATOMS: atom_id res chain seq x y z
N MET A 1 2.38 84.24 -54.85
CA MET A 1 1.34 83.82 -53.91
C MET A 1 1.64 82.36 -53.54
N ILE A 2 2.29 82.12 -52.38
CA ILE A 2 2.73 80.84 -51.97
C ILE A 2 1.77 80.39 -50.86
N LYS A 3 0.98 79.29 -51.10
CA LYS A 3 0.10 78.73 -50.13
C LYS A 3 0.91 77.76 -49.18
N LYS A 4 0.95 78.11 -47.92
CA LYS A 4 1.49 77.24 -46.89
C LYS A 4 0.54 76.07 -46.60
N ILE A 5 1.01 74.83 -46.74
CA ILE A 5 0.32 73.60 -46.32
C ILE A 5 0.78 73.33 -44.92
N VAL A 6 -0.16 73.32 -43.97
CA VAL A 6 0.08 72.96 -42.59
C VAL A 6 -0.15 71.45 -42.50
N LEU A 7 0.90 70.69 -42.20
CA LEU A 7 0.87 69.25 -42.01
C LEU A 7 0.59 68.93 -40.50
N SER A 8 -0.62 68.48 -40.22
CA SER A 8 -1.02 68.10 -38.89
C SER A 8 -0.49 66.66 -38.58
N HIS A 9 0.40 66.52 -37.59
CA HIS A 9 0.89 65.28 -37.14
C HIS A 9 -0.10 64.72 -36.07
N VAL A 10 -0.83 63.67 -36.43
CA VAL A 10 -1.60 62.87 -35.48
C VAL A 10 -0.66 61.86 -34.89
N LEU A 11 -0.35 62.05 -33.60
CA LEU A 11 0.46 61.13 -32.82
C LEU A 11 -0.45 59.97 -32.32
N LEU A 12 -0.34 58.82 -32.98
CA LEU A 12 -1.08 57.63 -32.60
C LEU A 12 -0.31 56.89 -31.48
N THR A 13 -0.72 57.06 -30.22
CA THR A 13 -0.16 56.35 -29.05
C THR A 13 -0.71 54.95 -29.01
N PHE A 14 0.11 53.96 -29.42
CA PHE A 14 -0.18 52.55 -29.22
C PHE A 14 0.08 52.19 -27.73
N VAL A 15 -1.00 51.99 -26.97
CA VAL A 15 -0.90 51.40 -25.63
C VAL A 15 -0.75 49.89 -25.79
N PHE A 16 0.48 49.39 -25.60
CA PHE A 16 0.74 47.98 -25.52
C PHE A 16 0.30 47.50 -24.11
N CYS A 17 -0.88 46.92 -24.01
CA CYS A 17 -1.28 46.16 -22.82
C CYS A 17 -0.51 44.83 -22.81
N VAL A 18 0.62 44.82 -22.10
CA VAL A 18 1.34 43.56 -21.80
C VAL A 18 0.52 42.80 -20.73
N PHE A 19 -0.30 41.85 -21.18
CA PHE A 19 -0.87 40.84 -20.27
C PHE A 19 0.26 39.93 -19.80
N THR A 20 0.88 40.26 -18.68
CA THR A 20 1.68 39.30 -17.93
C THR A 20 0.73 38.25 -17.35
N LYS A 21 0.56 37.14 -18.08
CA LYS A 21 0.07 35.92 -17.47
C LYS A 21 1.08 35.56 -16.37
N THR A 22 0.75 35.83 -15.11
CA THR A 22 1.38 35.18 -13.99
C THR A 22 1.03 33.70 -14.12
N MET A 23 1.90 32.94 -14.75
CA MET A 23 1.92 31.49 -14.58
C MET A 23 2.25 31.25 -13.08
N SER A 24 1.23 31.00 -12.29
CA SER A 24 1.41 30.33 -11.03
C SER A 24 2.18 29.05 -11.37
N ALA A 25 3.45 29.01 -11.02
CA ALA A 25 4.20 27.77 -11.01
C ALA A 25 3.49 26.89 -9.98
N GLN A 26 2.60 26.02 -10.45
CA GLN A 26 2.24 24.84 -9.72
C GLN A 26 3.58 24.12 -9.54
N ASN A 27 4.10 24.11 -8.31
CA ASN A 27 5.14 23.18 -7.91
C ASN A 27 4.54 21.79 -8.13
N ASN A 28 4.69 21.25 -9.33
CA ASN A 28 4.60 19.83 -9.59
C ASN A 28 5.81 19.24 -8.86
N ASP A 29 5.63 18.94 -7.60
CA ASP A 29 6.52 18.08 -6.85
C ASP A 29 6.32 16.67 -7.45
N ASN A 30 7.05 16.41 -8.55
CA ASN A 30 6.99 15.17 -9.33
C ASN A 30 7.69 14.01 -8.56
N GLY A 31 7.86 14.17 -7.26
CA GLY A 31 8.50 13.20 -6.39
C GLY A 31 7.61 12.00 -6.07
N LEU A 32 8.25 10.91 -5.69
CA LEU A 32 7.58 9.70 -5.22
C LEU A 32 6.86 9.98 -3.90
N THR A 33 5.56 9.73 -3.85
CA THR A 33 4.72 9.95 -2.67
C THR A 33 4.10 8.65 -2.19
N PHE A 34 3.92 8.55 -0.88
CA PHE A 34 3.34 7.40 -0.20
C PHE A 34 2.16 7.85 0.66
N LYS A 35 1.10 7.02 0.72
CA LYS A 35 0.01 7.16 1.70
C LYS A 35 -0.33 5.79 2.26
N TYR A 36 -0.27 5.66 3.58
CA TYR A 36 -0.49 4.41 4.31
C TYR A 36 -1.95 4.23 4.68
N PHE A 37 -2.55 3.11 4.26
CA PHE A 37 -3.93 2.76 4.60
C PHE A 37 -4.04 1.89 5.86
N GLY A 38 -2.94 1.45 6.42
CA GLY A 38 -2.91 0.43 7.48
C GLY A 38 -2.74 -0.98 6.91
N CYS A 39 -2.49 -1.96 7.77
CA CYS A 39 -2.12 -3.31 7.37
C CYS A 39 -0.91 -3.30 6.42
N ALA A 40 -1.01 -3.91 5.25
CA ALA A 40 -0.02 -3.79 4.17
C ALA A 40 -0.46 -2.79 3.08
N GLY A 41 -1.51 -1.99 3.36
CA GLY A 41 -2.17 -1.14 2.37
C GLY A 41 -1.45 0.18 2.11
N TRP A 42 -1.19 0.46 0.82
CA TRP A 42 -0.48 1.67 0.39
C TRP A 42 -1.09 2.28 -0.88
N GLU A 43 -0.95 3.58 -1.01
CA GLU A 43 -0.97 4.30 -2.27
C GLU A 43 0.44 4.84 -2.53
N ILE A 44 0.98 4.53 -3.69
CA ILE A 44 2.27 5.04 -4.15
C ILE A 44 2.04 5.77 -5.47
N SER A 45 2.48 7.01 -5.56
CA SER A 45 2.25 7.85 -6.75
C SER A 45 3.52 8.54 -7.21
N GLU A 46 3.78 8.51 -8.51
CA GLU A 46 4.80 9.30 -9.20
C GLU A 46 4.29 9.66 -10.61
N ASN A 47 4.52 10.89 -11.06
CA ASN A 47 4.28 11.33 -12.45
C ASN A 47 2.88 10.94 -13.00
N ASN A 48 1.81 11.22 -12.29
CA ASN A 48 0.43 10.86 -12.63
C ASN A 48 0.09 9.37 -12.60
N THR A 49 1.03 8.48 -12.26
CA THR A 49 0.75 7.06 -12.03
C THR A 49 0.47 6.82 -10.56
N THR A 50 -0.66 6.17 -10.28
CA THR A 50 -1.07 5.80 -8.92
C THR A 50 -1.20 4.30 -8.84
N ILE A 51 -0.39 3.69 -7.96
CA ILE A 51 -0.39 2.26 -7.67
C ILE A 51 -0.92 2.07 -6.26
N LEU A 52 -1.94 1.23 -6.12
CA LEU A 52 -2.39 0.77 -4.80
C LEU A 52 -1.77 -0.60 -4.52
N ILE A 53 -1.45 -0.85 -3.26
CA ILE A 53 -0.96 -2.13 -2.78
C ILE A 53 -1.88 -2.55 -1.65
N ASP A 54 -2.45 -3.75 -1.72
CA ASP A 54 -3.33 -4.34 -0.69
C ASP A 54 -4.30 -3.32 -0.06
N PRO A 55 -5.06 -2.54 -0.84
CA PRO A 55 -5.85 -1.44 -0.29
C PRO A 55 -7.02 -1.96 0.55
N TYR A 56 -6.81 -2.07 1.86
CA TYR A 56 -7.80 -2.51 2.83
C TYR A 56 -8.15 -1.37 3.80
N LEU A 57 -9.28 -0.69 3.57
CA LEU A 57 -9.71 0.49 4.31
C LEU A 57 -10.90 0.22 5.24
N THR A 58 -11.65 -0.85 5.01
CA THR A 58 -12.87 -1.20 5.79
C THR A 58 -12.57 -1.52 7.25
N ARG A 59 -11.39 -2.08 7.56
CA ARG A 59 -10.91 -2.32 8.94
C ARG A 59 -11.95 -3.00 9.82
N LEU A 60 -12.44 -4.17 9.41
CA LEU A 60 -13.50 -4.91 10.10
C LEU A 60 -13.19 -5.12 11.59
N LYS A 61 -14.16 -4.88 12.45
CA LYS A 61 -14.14 -5.36 13.82
C LYS A 61 -14.52 -6.84 13.82
N LEU A 62 -13.51 -7.72 13.79
CA LEU A 62 -13.75 -9.17 13.96
C LEU A 62 -13.92 -9.51 15.42
N GLY A 63 -14.98 -10.27 15.73
CA GLY A 63 -15.19 -10.87 17.03
C GLY A 63 -14.07 -11.87 17.36
N GLU A 64 -13.92 -12.17 18.64
CA GLU A 64 -12.81 -12.88 19.23
C GLU A 64 -12.41 -14.14 18.45
N THR A 65 -11.28 -14.06 17.75
CA THR A 65 -10.35 -15.17 17.73
C THR A 65 -9.59 -15.06 19.05
N SER A 66 -9.59 -16.13 19.85
CA SER A 66 -8.97 -16.22 21.16
C SER A 66 -7.45 -16.00 21.12
N ILE A 67 -7.04 -14.79 20.78
CA ILE A 67 -5.73 -14.29 21.17
C ILE A 67 -5.98 -13.68 22.54
N LYS A 68 -5.64 -14.42 23.59
CA LYS A 68 -5.51 -13.89 24.95
C LYS A 68 -4.50 -12.74 24.85
N ILE A 69 -5.00 -11.51 24.68
CA ILE A 69 -4.20 -10.32 24.93
C ILE A 69 -3.95 -10.37 26.43
N SER A 70 -2.71 -10.68 26.80
CA SER A 70 -2.25 -10.60 28.17
C SER A 70 -2.53 -9.19 28.68
N ALA A 71 -3.49 -9.06 29.58
CA ALA A 71 -3.86 -7.82 30.24
C ALA A 71 -2.79 -7.45 31.28
N ASN A 72 -1.59 -7.11 30.83
CA ASN A 72 -0.54 -6.52 31.64
C ASN A 72 0.11 -5.35 30.87
N SER A 73 -0.57 -4.23 30.86
CA SER A 73 0.11 -2.95 30.76
C SER A 73 -0.64 -1.91 31.60
N SER A 74 -0.03 -1.58 32.69
CA SER A 74 -0.38 -0.47 33.57
C SER A 74 -0.26 0.87 32.85
N SER A 75 -1.29 1.70 33.10
CA SER A 75 -1.26 3.16 33.16
C SER A 75 -0.90 3.96 31.92
N HIS A 76 -1.93 4.32 31.14
CA HIS A 76 -2.17 5.73 30.80
C HIS A 76 -3.70 5.90 30.59
N PRO A 77 -4.36 6.93 31.11
CA PRO A 77 -5.76 7.18 30.85
C PRO A 77 -5.90 7.69 29.40
N SER A 78 -6.06 6.78 28.45
CA SER A 78 -6.57 7.16 27.16
C SER A 78 -8.07 7.34 27.32
N THR A 79 -8.61 8.43 26.81
CA THR A 79 -10.03 8.53 26.50
C THR A 79 -10.39 7.32 25.65
N SER A 80 -10.94 6.28 26.29
CA SER A 80 -11.31 5.04 25.61
C SER A 80 -12.49 5.36 24.69
N SER A 81 -12.22 5.63 23.43
CA SER A 81 -13.23 5.66 22.40
C SER A 81 -13.84 4.26 22.36
N ILE A 82 -15.13 4.15 22.65
CA ILE A 82 -15.86 2.89 22.53
C ILE A 82 -16.03 2.63 21.04
N ASP A 83 -15.50 1.50 20.57
CA ASP A 83 -15.75 1.03 19.20
C ASP A 83 -17.14 0.36 19.17
N ASP A 84 -18.16 1.10 18.76
CA ASP A 84 -19.56 0.67 18.65
C ASP A 84 -19.90 0.02 17.31
N ARG A 85 -18.92 -0.13 16.39
CA ARG A 85 -19.15 -0.76 15.09
C ARG A 85 -19.61 -2.21 15.25
N LYS A 86 -20.37 -2.69 14.26
CA LYS A 86 -20.78 -4.10 14.16
C LYS A 86 -19.56 -5.02 14.30
N THR A 87 -19.68 -6.03 15.15
CA THR A 87 -18.68 -7.10 15.26
C THR A 87 -19.03 -8.21 14.28
N TYR A 88 -18.11 -8.50 13.37
CA TYR A 88 -18.24 -9.55 12.36
C TYR A 88 -17.72 -10.90 12.86
N LYS A 89 -18.35 -11.97 12.39
CA LYS A 89 -17.84 -13.34 12.47
C LYS A 89 -17.15 -13.70 11.15
N ARG A 90 -16.24 -14.65 11.16
CA ARG A 90 -15.59 -15.13 9.93
C ARG A 90 -16.58 -15.74 8.91
N THR A 91 -17.76 -16.17 9.35
CA THR A 91 -18.85 -16.68 8.49
C THR A 91 -19.75 -15.58 7.92
N ASP A 92 -19.60 -14.34 8.34
CA ASP A 92 -20.38 -13.23 7.78
C ASP A 92 -19.85 -12.85 6.40
N ILE A 93 -20.74 -12.39 5.55
CA ILE A 93 -20.38 -11.81 4.24
C ILE A 93 -19.59 -10.53 4.48
N PHE A 94 -18.51 -10.38 3.70
CA PHE A 94 -17.74 -9.15 3.70
C PHE A 94 -18.47 -8.06 2.92
N GLU A 95 -18.51 -6.87 3.50
CA GLU A 95 -19.05 -5.66 2.88
C GLU A 95 -18.02 -4.52 3.02
N SER A 96 -17.64 -3.88 1.91
CA SER A 96 -16.72 -2.75 1.91
C SER A 96 -17.35 -1.50 2.50
N ASP A 97 -16.61 -0.77 3.34
CA ASP A 97 -16.97 0.58 3.78
C ASP A 97 -16.70 1.58 2.65
N THR A 98 -17.69 1.69 1.76
CA THR A 98 -17.61 2.55 0.58
C THR A 98 -17.45 4.03 0.92
N VAL A 99 -17.90 4.46 2.09
CA VAL A 99 -17.76 5.87 2.55
C VAL A 99 -16.29 6.17 2.83
N VAL A 100 -15.62 5.30 3.60
CA VAL A 100 -14.19 5.46 3.90
C VAL A 100 -13.36 5.32 2.65
N ILE A 101 -13.66 4.35 1.79
CA ILE A 101 -12.92 4.15 0.53
C ILE A 101 -13.03 5.37 -0.38
N ASN A 102 -14.25 5.84 -0.69
CA ASN A 102 -14.48 6.97 -1.59
C ASN A 102 -13.88 8.28 -1.09
N LYS A 103 -13.77 8.45 0.23
CA LYS A 103 -13.11 9.61 0.84
C LYS A 103 -11.61 9.61 0.64
N ASN A 104 -10.99 8.43 0.54
CA ASN A 104 -9.53 8.29 0.62
C ASN A 104 -8.87 7.84 -0.67
N ILE A 105 -9.61 7.23 -1.61
CA ILE A 105 -9.12 6.79 -2.90
C ILE A 105 -9.90 7.49 -4.00
N ASN A 106 -9.20 8.32 -4.78
CA ASN A 106 -9.80 9.04 -5.90
C ASN A 106 -9.42 8.42 -7.26
N LYS A 107 -8.26 7.78 -7.33
CA LYS A 107 -7.69 7.23 -8.56
C LYS A 107 -6.82 6.01 -8.22
N ALA A 108 -6.81 5.05 -9.13
CA ALA A 108 -5.79 4.01 -9.20
C ALA A 108 -5.61 3.61 -10.67
N ASP A 109 -4.38 3.48 -11.12
CA ASP A 109 -4.04 2.93 -12.43
C ASP A 109 -3.78 1.42 -12.31
N PHE A 110 -3.18 1.01 -11.19
CA PHE A 110 -2.89 -0.38 -10.86
C PHE A 110 -3.19 -0.69 -9.40
N ILE A 111 -3.53 -1.94 -9.13
CA ILE A 111 -3.63 -2.53 -7.79
C ILE A 111 -2.76 -3.78 -7.76
N LEU A 112 -1.79 -3.84 -6.86
CA LEU A 112 -0.93 -5.00 -6.62
C LEU A 112 -1.40 -5.70 -5.35
N VAL A 113 -1.63 -7.00 -5.40
CA VAL A 113 -2.13 -7.78 -4.27
C VAL A 113 -1.13 -8.86 -3.90
N HIS A 114 -0.54 -8.76 -2.69
CA HIS A 114 0.45 -9.70 -2.22
C HIS A 114 -0.12 -11.10 -1.99
N HIS A 115 -1.31 -11.20 -1.40
CA HIS A 115 -2.04 -12.46 -1.20
C HIS A 115 -3.52 -12.17 -0.89
N SER A 116 -4.33 -13.23 -0.86
CA SER A 116 -5.79 -13.06 -0.93
C SER A 116 -6.50 -13.05 0.44
N HIS A 117 -5.81 -12.89 1.56
CA HIS A 117 -6.50 -12.69 2.84
C HIS A 117 -7.36 -11.43 2.81
N TYR A 118 -8.42 -11.40 3.65
CA TYR A 118 -9.40 -10.31 3.65
C TYR A 118 -8.78 -8.94 3.89
N ASP A 119 -7.74 -8.85 4.72
CA ASP A 119 -7.02 -7.62 5.06
C ASP A 119 -6.04 -7.14 3.97
N HIS A 120 -6.02 -7.80 2.82
CA HIS A 120 -5.30 -7.42 1.61
C HIS A 120 -6.23 -7.27 0.40
N LEU A 121 -7.21 -8.17 0.23
CA LEU A 121 -7.99 -8.28 -0.99
C LEU A 121 -9.44 -7.80 -0.86
N ALA A 122 -10.04 -7.80 0.32
CA ALA A 122 -11.49 -7.74 0.41
C ALA A 122 -12.13 -6.44 -0.12
N ASP A 123 -11.44 -5.30 -0.02
CA ASP A 123 -11.91 -4.03 -0.61
C ASP A 123 -11.55 -3.87 -2.10
N VAL A 124 -10.63 -4.69 -2.62
CA VAL A 124 -10.13 -4.58 -4.00
C VAL A 124 -11.22 -4.71 -5.04
N PRO A 125 -12.22 -5.63 -4.94
CA PRO A 125 -13.29 -5.72 -5.94
C PRO A 125 -14.07 -4.40 -6.10
N TYR A 126 -14.36 -3.71 -4.99
CA TYR A 126 -15.04 -2.42 -5.04
C TYR A 126 -14.12 -1.34 -5.63
N ILE A 127 -12.88 -1.24 -5.15
CA ILE A 127 -11.91 -0.24 -5.60
C ILE A 127 -11.58 -0.40 -7.09
N ALA A 128 -11.38 -1.63 -7.56
CA ALA A 128 -11.10 -1.90 -8.97
C ALA A 128 -12.25 -1.46 -9.88
N LYS A 129 -13.51 -1.73 -9.50
CA LYS A 129 -14.69 -1.25 -10.24
C LYS A 129 -14.81 0.26 -10.24
N MET A 130 -14.56 0.89 -9.09
CA MET A 130 -14.67 2.34 -8.94
C MET A 130 -13.62 3.10 -9.77
N THR A 131 -12.39 2.58 -9.82
CA THR A 131 -11.25 3.24 -10.45
C THR A 131 -10.97 2.79 -11.88
N GLY A 132 -11.42 1.60 -12.26
CA GLY A 132 -11.04 0.95 -13.52
C GLY A 132 -9.59 0.44 -13.53
N ALA A 133 -8.95 0.34 -12.37
CA ALA A 133 -7.56 -0.09 -12.23
C ALA A 133 -7.32 -1.50 -12.75
N LYS A 134 -6.14 -1.73 -13.32
CA LYS A 134 -5.62 -3.07 -13.59
C LYS A 134 -5.15 -3.72 -12.30
N VAL A 135 -5.44 -5.01 -12.11
CA VAL A 135 -5.07 -5.73 -10.90
C VAL A 135 -4.07 -6.84 -11.20
N ILE A 136 -2.97 -6.86 -10.45
CA ILE A 136 -1.94 -7.89 -10.54
C ILE A 136 -1.97 -8.70 -9.25
N GLY A 137 -2.10 -10.02 -9.36
CA GLY A 137 -2.17 -10.90 -8.21
C GLY A 137 -2.12 -12.39 -8.56
N THR A 138 -2.17 -13.23 -7.53
CA THR A 138 -2.13 -14.69 -7.71
C THR A 138 -3.38 -15.22 -8.41
N GLU A 139 -3.34 -16.47 -8.87
CA GLU A 139 -4.50 -17.15 -9.44
C GLU A 139 -5.74 -17.09 -8.53
N THR A 140 -5.56 -17.26 -7.22
CA THR A 140 -6.64 -17.12 -6.23
C THR A 140 -7.19 -15.69 -6.19
N THR A 141 -6.32 -14.67 -6.15
CA THR A 141 -6.73 -13.26 -6.22
C THR A 141 -7.59 -13.00 -7.45
N ILE A 142 -7.12 -13.44 -8.62
CA ILE A 142 -7.81 -13.22 -9.89
C ILE A 142 -9.12 -13.99 -9.93
N SER A 143 -9.17 -15.25 -9.44
CA SER A 143 -10.40 -16.04 -9.37
C SER A 143 -11.47 -15.37 -8.51
N ILE A 144 -11.08 -14.78 -7.38
CA ILE A 144 -11.99 -14.00 -6.53
C ILE A 144 -12.48 -12.76 -7.28
N LEU A 145 -11.60 -12.01 -7.94
CA LEU A 145 -11.99 -10.79 -8.67
C LEU A 145 -12.93 -11.07 -9.83
N LYS A 146 -12.71 -12.16 -10.56
CA LYS A 146 -13.64 -12.65 -11.59
C LYS A 146 -15.02 -12.99 -11.01
N ALA A 147 -15.07 -13.66 -9.85
CA ALA A 147 -16.31 -13.94 -9.15
C ALA A 147 -17.08 -12.66 -8.78
N TYR A 148 -16.38 -11.56 -8.50
CA TYR A 148 -16.99 -10.24 -8.31
C TYR A 148 -17.28 -9.49 -9.61
N GLY A 149 -16.98 -10.07 -10.78
CA GLY A 149 -17.27 -9.50 -12.09
C GLY A 149 -16.31 -8.39 -12.53
N ILE A 150 -15.04 -8.51 -12.19
CA ILE A 150 -13.98 -7.69 -12.80
C ILE A 150 -13.64 -8.31 -14.16
N GLU A 151 -13.52 -7.47 -15.18
CA GLU A 151 -13.28 -7.88 -16.57
C GLU A 151 -11.85 -8.42 -16.77
N ASP A 152 -11.71 -9.43 -17.64
CA ASP A 152 -10.45 -10.15 -17.87
C ASP A 152 -9.31 -9.26 -18.36
N ASP A 153 -9.61 -8.23 -19.15
CA ASP A 153 -8.62 -7.27 -19.67
C ASP A 153 -8.00 -6.39 -18.59
N LYS A 154 -8.58 -6.38 -17.39
CA LYS A 154 -8.06 -5.69 -16.20
C LYS A 154 -7.22 -6.58 -15.28
N LEU A 155 -7.14 -7.88 -15.55
CA LEU A 155 -6.60 -8.87 -14.62
C LEU A 155 -5.29 -9.47 -15.11
N TYR A 156 -4.26 -9.42 -14.30
CA TYR A 156 -2.94 -10.00 -14.56
C TYR A 156 -2.67 -11.11 -13.54
N THR A 157 -2.81 -12.35 -13.97
CA THR A 157 -2.48 -13.53 -13.15
C THR A 157 -0.98 -13.74 -13.15
N VAL A 158 -0.38 -13.78 -11.96
CA VAL A 158 1.07 -13.95 -11.78
C VAL A 158 1.39 -15.06 -10.77
N ARG A 159 2.62 -15.56 -10.84
CA ARG A 159 3.10 -16.66 -9.97
C ARG A 159 4.39 -16.32 -9.24
N GLY A 160 5.10 -15.28 -9.70
CA GLY A 160 6.45 -14.92 -9.30
C GLY A 160 7.47 -15.26 -10.39
N GLY A 161 8.36 -14.30 -10.64
CA GLY A 161 9.36 -14.34 -11.72
C GLY A 161 9.02 -13.45 -12.92
N GLU A 162 7.76 -13.03 -13.07
CA GLU A 162 7.36 -12.09 -14.12
C GLU A 162 7.95 -10.71 -13.86
N ASP A 163 8.30 -10.00 -14.93
CA ASP A 163 8.83 -8.62 -14.88
C ASP A 163 8.17 -7.79 -15.97
N TYR A 164 7.20 -6.95 -15.57
CA TYR A 164 6.40 -6.15 -16.49
C TYR A 164 6.95 -4.74 -16.62
N GLN A 165 7.03 -4.26 -17.87
CA GLN A 165 7.27 -2.86 -18.18
C GLN A 165 5.94 -2.18 -18.54
N PHE A 166 5.60 -1.11 -17.83
CA PHE A 166 4.53 -0.17 -18.14
C PHE A 166 5.12 1.19 -18.53
N ASP A 167 4.30 2.13 -18.99
CA ASP A 167 4.78 3.41 -19.53
C ASP A 167 5.67 4.19 -18.56
N ASN A 168 5.27 4.25 -17.27
CA ASN A 168 5.93 5.09 -16.27
C ASN A 168 6.66 4.30 -15.17
N PHE A 169 6.51 2.99 -15.12
CA PHE A 169 7.15 2.14 -14.12
C PHE A 169 7.31 0.70 -14.63
N SER A 170 8.12 -0.07 -13.94
CA SER A 170 8.11 -1.52 -14.11
C SER A 170 7.87 -2.21 -12.76
N VAL A 171 7.41 -3.44 -12.80
CA VAL A 171 7.24 -4.25 -11.60
C VAL A 171 7.73 -5.67 -11.81
N ARG A 172 8.70 -6.08 -10.99
CA ARG A 172 9.12 -7.47 -10.88
C ARG A 172 8.27 -8.14 -9.80
N ILE A 173 7.65 -9.25 -10.17
CA ILE A 173 6.89 -10.10 -9.28
C ILE A 173 7.85 -11.10 -8.65
N ILE A 174 7.88 -11.14 -7.33
CA ILE A 174 8.80 -11.99 -6.58
C ILE A 174 7.95 -13.03 -5.83
N PRO A 175 8.23 -14.33 -5.98
CA PRO A 175 7.53 -15.33 -5.18
C PRO A 175 7.81 -15.10 -3.70
N GLY A 176 6.76 -15.09 -2.90
CA GLY A 176 6.81 -14.89 -1.46
C GLY A 176 6.33 -16.11 -0.67
N ILE A 177 6.41 -15.99 0.62
CA ILE A 177 5.88 -16.95 1.57
C ILE A 177 5.25 -16.21 2.74
N HIS A 178 4.07 -16.65 3.17
CA HIS A 178 3.40 -16.04 4.31
C HIS A 178 4.17 -16.25 5.61
N SER A 179 4.01 -15.37 6.59
CA SER A 179 4.55 -15.57 7.93
C SER A 179 3.89 -16.75 8.61
N ALA A 180 4.59 -17.35 9.59
CA ALA A 180 4.05 -18.46 10.36
C ALA A 180 2.76 -18.05 11.09
N LEU A 181 1.70 -18.82 10.89
CA LEU A 181 0.41 -18.71 11.56
C LEU A 181 0.18 -19.91 12.46
N GLY A 182 -0.53 -19.71 13.59
CA GLY A 182 -0.88 -20.79 14.51
C GLY A 182 0.33 -21.65 14.89
N ASP A 183 0.28 -22.95 14.66
CA ASP A 183 1.33 -23.92 14.98
C ASP A 183 2.59 -23.79 14.06
N LYS A 184 2.94 -22.58 13.69
CA LYS A 184 4.08 -22.23 12.81
C LYS A 184 3.96 -22.76 11.39
N HIS A 185 2.76 -22.81 10.85
CA HIS A 185 2.55 -23.01 9.41
C HIS A 185 2.95 -21.77 8.63
N TYR A 186 3.80 -21.94 7.60
CA TYR A 186 4.30 -20.84 6.78
C TYR A 186 3.48 -20.54 5.54
N PHE A 187 2.63 -21.47 5.11
CA PHE A 187 1.81 -21.32 3.92
C PHE A 187 0.56 -22.18 3.98
N SER A 188 -0.42 -21.83 3.19
CA SER A 188 -1.58 -22.66 2.88
C SER A 188 -1.45 -23.23 1.46
N SER A 189 -1.80 -24.51 1.31
CA SER A 189 -1.87 -25.15 -0.02
C SER A 189 -3.17 -24.84 -0.77
N GLU A 190 -4.14 -24.22 -0.10
CA GLU A 190 -5.43 -23.90 -0.72
C GLU A 190 -5.28 -22.80 -1.77
N VAL A 191 -5.84 -23.05 -2.94
CA VAL A 191 -5.92 -22.09 -4.05
C VAL A 191 -7.28 -22.18 -4.69
N TYR A 192 -7.82 -21.05 -5.15
CA TYR A 192 -9.01 -21.03 -5.97
C TYR A 192 -8.64 -20.93 -7.45
N LYS A 193 -9.33 -21.71 -8.26
CA LYS A 193 -9.36 -21.57 -9.71
C LYS A 193 -10.65 -20.87 -10.13
N GLU A 194 -10.69 -20.43 -11.36
CA GLU A 194 -11.89 -19.84 -11.93
C GLU A 194 -13.11 -20.78 -11.80
N GLY A 195 -14.20 -20.28 -11.24
CA GLY A 195 -15.42 -21.02 -10.98
C GLY A 195 -15.51 -21.71 -9.61
N ASP A 196 -14.41 -21.81 -8.85
CA ASP A 196 -14.43 -22.46 -7.52
C ASP A 196 -15.18 -21.63 -6.46
N ILE A 197 -15.33 -20.34 -6.69
CA ILE A 197 -15.90 -19.42 -5.71
C ILE A 197 -16.96 -18.54 -6.36
N LYS A 198 -17.95 -18.10 -5.56
CA LYS A 198 -19.01 -17.19 -6.00
C LYS A 198 -19.14 -16.03 -5.02
N ALA A 199 -19.19 -14.81 -5.56
CA ALA A 199 -19.47 -13.60 -4.78
C ALA A 199 -20.97 -13.53 -4.38
N PRO A 200 -21.29 -12.86 -3.24
CA PRO A 200 -20.36 -12.24 -2.30
C PRO A 200 -19.70 -13.26 -1.36
N LEU A 201 -18.45 -13.02 -0.97
CA LEU A 201 -17.67 -13.93 -0.14
C LEU A 201 -17.89 -13.71 1.35
N GLN A 202 -17.87 -14.82 2.11
CA GLN A 202 -17.67 -14.77 3.55
C GLN A 202 -16.21 -14.40 3.88
N ILE A 203 -15.98 -13.75 5.04
CA ILE A 203 -14.63 -13.33 5.45
C ILE A 203 -13.65 -14.51 5.49
N LYS A 204 -14.10 -15.71 5.90
CA LYS A 204 -13.25 -16.93 5.93
C LYS A 204 -12.85 -17.45 4.55
N GLN A 205 -13.55 -17.04 3.48
CA GLN A 205 -13.27 -17.48 2.11
C GLN A 205 -12.15 -16.68 1.44
N PHE A 206 -11.69 -15.59 2.06
CA PHE A 206 -10.46 -14.91 1.66
C PHE A 206 -9.27 -15.69 2.22
N ILE A 207 -8.86 -16.74 1.50
CA ILE A 207 -7.72 -17.59 1.82
C ILE A 207 -6.40 -16.94 1.39
N GLU A 208 -5.25 -17.48 1.80
CA GLU A 208 -3.94 -16.95 1.39
C GLU A 208 -3.77 -16.99 -0.14
N GLY A 209 -3.96 -18.16 -0.75
CA GLY A 209 -3.89 -18.33 -2.19
C GLY A 209 -2.51 -18.05 -2.79
N ARG A 210 -1.43 -18.37 -2.08
CA ARG A 210 -0.03 -18.01 -2.33
C ARG A 210 0.29 -16.56 -2.03
N SER A 211 1.55 -16.29 -1.73
CA SER A 211 2.05 -14.96 -1.38
C SER A 211 3.10 -14.46 -2.37
N LEU A 212 3.10 -13.16 -2.61
CA LEU A 212 4.00 -12.45 -3.50
C LEU A 212 4.71 -11.31 -2.76
N MET A 213 5.78 -10.81 -3.34
CA MET A 213 6.39 -9.52 -3.07
C MET A 213 6.53 -8.77 -4.40
N PHE A 214 6.66 -7.44 -4.36
CA PHE A 214 6.79 -6.62 -5.56
C PHE A 214 8.02 -5.70 -5.45
N LEU A 215 8.88 -5.73 -6.48
CA LEU A 215 9.88 -4.70 -6.69
C LEU A 215 9.34 -3.74 -7.76
N ILE A 216 8.90 -2.57 -7.33
CA ILE A 216 8.36 -1.53 -8.20
C ILE A 216 9.49 -0.56 -8.51
N ARG A 217 9.77 -0.37 -9.80
CA ARG A 217 10.82 0.52 -10.27
C ARG A 217 10.20 1.75 -10.92
N PHE A 218 10.32 2.86 -10.24
CA PHE A 218 10.03 4.18 -10.77
C PHE A 218 11.30 4.79 -11.39
N LYS A 219 11.16 5.95 -12.01
CA LYS A 219 12.30 6.62 -12.65
C LYS A 219 13.44 6.92 -11.67
N SER A 220 13.10 7.26 -10.43
CA SER A 220 14.05 7.75 -9.43
C SER A 220 14.35 6.78 -8.29
N ASN A 221 13.49 5.77 -8.07
CA ASN A 221 13.61 4.88 -6.92
C ASN A 221 13.07 3.48 -7.20
N GLU A 222 13.69 2.48 -6.59
CA GLU A 222 13.17 1.12 -6.51
C GLU A 222 12.54 0.87 -5.14
N VAL A 223 11.30 0.41 -5.14
CA VAL A 223 10.50 0.15 -3.92
C VAL A 223 10.22 -1.34 -3.81
N LEU A 224 10.78 -1.99 -2.80
CA LEU A 224 10.43 -3.38 -2.46
C LEU A 224 9.29 -3.39 -1.43
N THR A 225 8.24 -4.17 -1.72
CA THR A 225 7.04 -4.23 -0.86
C THR A 225 6.82 -5.63 -0.33
N MET A 226 6.34 -5.71 0.91
CA MET A 226 6.04 -6.97 1.60
C MET A 226 4.61 -6.97 2.15
N GLY A 227 3.85 -8.02 1.85
CA GLY A 227 2.50 -8.23 2.40
C GLY A 227 2.50 -9.11 3.67
N SER A 228 3.63 -9.71 4.03
CA SER A 228 3.73 -10.59 5.20
C SER A 228 5.13 -10.56 5.80
N MET A 229 5.32 -11.11 7.00
CA MET A 229 6.58 -11.11 7.74
C MET A 229 7.37 -12.39 7.47
N ASN A 230 7.52 -12.72 6.19
CA ASN A 230 8.38 -13.81 5.73
C ASN A 230 8.79 -13.57 4.27
N PHE A 231 9.85 -14.23 3.82
CA PHE A 231 10.37 -14.09 2.46
C PHE A 231 11.22 -15.30 2.10
N ILE A 232 11.37 -15.53 0.80
CA ILE A 232 12.30 -16.52 0.25
C ILE A 232 13.62 -15.79 -0.01
N GLU A 233 14.62 -16.02 0.81
CA GLU A 233 15.88 -15.26 0.81
C GLU A 233 16.57 -15.27 -0.56
N ARG A 234 16.65 -16.42 -1.21
CA ARG A 234 17.23 -16.58 -2.54
C ARG A 234 16.58 -15.67 -3.60
N GLU A 235 15.27 -15.43 -3.49
CA GLU A 235 14.55 -14.60 -4.45
C GLU A 235 14.83 -13.09 -4.28
N LEU A 236 15.41 -12.71 -3.15
CA LEU A 236 15.84 -11.35 -2.85
C LEU A 236 17.31 -11.10 -3.08
N GLU A 237 18.13 -12.16 -3.28
CA GLU A 237 19.57 -12.02 -3.51
C GLU A 237 19.87 -11.12 -4.72
N GLY A 238 20.77 -10.16 -4.52
CA GLY A 238 21.18 -9.21 -5.56
C GLY A 238 20.25 -8.01 -5.76
N LEU A 239 19.08 -7.98 -5.12
CA LEU A 239 18.23 -6.80 -5.12
C LEU A 239 18.83 -5.71 -4.22
N LYS A 240 18.67 -4.46 -4.65
CA LYS A 240 19.15 -3.28 -3.91
C LYS A 240 18.11 -2.17 -3.93
N PRO A 241 16.92 -2.40 -3.36
CA PRO A 241 15.89 -1.39 -3.36
C PRO A 241 16.34 -0.15 -2.59
N ASP A 242 15.98 1.04 -3.09
CA ASP A 242 16.19 2.29 -2.36
C ASP A 242 15.29 2.38 -1.14
N ILE A 243 14.08 1.85 -1.26
CA ILE A 243 13.02 1.92 -0.27
C ILE A 243 12.46 0.52 -0.01
N LEU A 244 12.38 0.14 1.26
CA LEU A 244 11.77 -1.11 1.71
C LEU A 244 10.50 -0.82 2.52
N LEU A 245 9.34 -1.28 2.06
CA LEU A 245 8.13 -1.37 2.87
C LEU A 245 8.22 -2.68 3.68
N ALA A 246 8.81 -2.60 4.87
CA ALA A 246 9.14 -3.76 5.69
C ALA A 246 7.95 -4.23 6.52
N GLY A 247 7.59 -5.50 6.43
CA GLY A 247 6.58 -6.11 7.29
C GLY A 247 7.06 -6.22 8.75
N VAL A 248 6.31 -5.65 9.70
CA VAL A 248 6.75 -5.61 11.12
C VAL A 248 5.69 -6.10 12.11
N ASN A 249 4.76 -6.95 11.69
CA ASN A 249 3.82 -7.56 12.63
C ASN A 249 4.52 -8.54 13.60
N MET A 250 3.81 -8.94 14.67
CA MET A 250 4.34 -9.81 15.73
C MET A 250 4.84 -11.17 15.22
N SER A 251 4.27 -11.69 14.13
CA SER A 251 4.69 -12.97 13.55
C SER A 251 6.15 -13.02 13.09
N ARG A 252 6.80 -11.85 12.89
CA ARG A 252 8.23 -11.79 12.56
C ARG A 252 9.12 -12.40 13.65
N PHE A 253 8.69 -12.33 14.92
CA PHE A 253 9.45 -12.91 16.03
C PHE A 253 9.44 -14.45 16.02
N ASN A 254 8.58 -15.08 15.22
CA ASN A 254 8.59 -16.52 15.00
C ASN A 254 9.58 -16.93 13.91
N MET A 255 10.14 -15.98 13.16
CA MET A 255 11.08 -16.21 12.06
C MET A 255 12.52 -16.08 12.57
N TYR A 256 13.39 -17.00 12.19
CA TYR A 256 14.80 -16.93 12.54
C TYR A 256 15.45 -15.66 12.03
N LYS A 257 15.94 -14.82 12.95
CA LYS A 257 16.65 -13.56 12.66
C LYS A 257 16.04 -12.74 11.52
N TYR A 258 14.70 -12.61 11.56
CA TYR A 258 13.94 -12.00 10.47
C TYR A 258 14.48 -10.64 10.06
N ASP A 259 14.64 -9.72 11.03
CA ASP A 259 15.03 -8.34 10.77
C ASP A 259 16.45 -8.27 10.16
N GLU A 260 17.42 -9.00 10.75
CA GLU A 260 18.82 -9.03 10.26
C GLU A 260 18.91 -9.60 8.84
N ARG A 261 18.23 -10.73 8.58
CA ARG A 261 18.24 -11.38 7.28
C ARG A 261 17.60 -10.52 6.19
N LEU A 262 16.44 -9.91 6.51
CA LEU A 262 15.74 -9.03 5.57
C LEU A 262 16.61 -7.85 5.19
N LEU A 263 17.17 -7.13 6.17
CA LEU A 263 18.00 -5.96 5.92
C LEU A 263 19.28 -6.31 5.14
N SER A 264 19.90 -7.44 5.48
CA SER A 264 21.12 -7.88 4.81
C SER A 264 20.85 -8.30 3.36
N VAL A 265 19.85 -9.15 3.09
CA VAL A 265 19.57 -9.64 1.74
C VAL A 265 19.09 -8.55 0.80
N THR A 266 18.47 -7.49 1.32
CA THR A 266 18.05 -6.30 0.56
C THR A 266 19.12 -5.21 0.47
N ASN A 267 20.36 -5.52 0.88
CA ASN A 267 21.51 -4.64 0.82
C ASN A 267 21.33 -3.32 1.60
N PHE A 268 20.67 -3.38 2.76
CA PHE A 268 20.52 -2.24 3.67
C PHE A 268 19.88 -1.01 3.01
N PRO A 269 18.58 -1.04 2.67
CA PRO A 269 17.89 0.02 1.95
C PRO A 269 18.03 1.37 2.62
N ARG A 270 18.24 2.42 1.82
CA ARG A 270 18.41 3.80 2.33
C ARG A 270 17.22 4.28 3.16
N ILE A 271 16.00 3.88 2.77
CA ILE A 271 14.76 4.21 3.45
C ILE A 271 14.01 2.93 3.79
N ILE A 272 13.57 2.81 5.04
CA ILE A 272 12.76 1.70 5.53
C ILE A 272 11.46 2.27 6.09
N ILE A 273 10.34 1.76 5.61
CA ILE A 273 9.01 2.20 6.04
C ILE A 273 8.29 0.98 6.60
N PRO A 274 8.02 0.92 7.91
CA PRO A 274 7.30 -0.19 8.52
C PRO A 274 5.89 -0.30 7.98
N THR A 275 5.48 -1.51 7.60
CA THR A 275 4.12 -1.86 7.18
C THR A 275 3.56 -2.98 8.05
N HIS A 276 2.26 -3.19 8.05
CA HIS A 276 1.55 -4.23 8.79
C HIS A 276 1.79 -4.21 10.32
N TRP A 277 2.06 -3.04 10.88
CA TRP A 277 2.39 -2.87 12.30
C TRP A 277 1.18 -2.50 13.16
N ASP A 278 0.16 -1.90 12.57
CA ASP A 278 -1.03 -1.40 13.27
C ASP A 278 -2.01 -2.51 13.66
N ASN A 279 -2.98 -2.16 14.47
CA ASN A 279 -4.16 -3.00 14.67
C ASN A 279 -5.22 -2.61 13.61
N PHE A 280 -5.19 -3.29 12.48
CA PHE A 280 -6.09 -3.05 11.35
C PHE A 280 -7.56 -3.46 11.59
N ARG A 281 -7.90 -3.94 12.80
CA ARG A 281 -9.28 -4.18 13.24
C ARG A 281 -9.89 -2.97 13.96
N LEU A 282 -9.07 -2.00 14.35
CA LEU A 282 -9.53 -0.73 14.93
C LEU A 282 -9.81 0.28 13.83
N PRO A 283 -10.82 1.16 13.98
CA PRO A 283 -11.08 2.22 13.01
C PRO A 283 -9.93 3.24 12.99
N TYR A 284 -9.89 4.05 11.93
CA TYR A 284 -8.95 5.16 11.88
C TYR A 284 -9.16 6.14 13.03
N GLY A 285 -8.09 6.74 13.53
CA GLY A 285 -8.12 7.69 14.65
C GLY A 285 -8.06 7.03 16.04
N PHE A 286 -8.17 5.71 16.13
CA PHE A 286 -7.99 4.99 17.40
C PHE A 286 -6.51 4.86 17.75
N ASP A 287 -6.24 4.75 19.05
CA ASP A 287 -4.88 4.62 19.57
C ASP A 287 -4.17 3.37 19.03
N GLN A 288 -2.98 3.57 18.48
CA GLN A 288 -2.10 2.54 17.94
C GLN A 288 -0.80 2.39 18.75
N SER A 289 -0.73 3.00 19.94
CA SER A 289 0.47 2.99 20.79
C SER A 289 1.03 1.58 21.04
N ASN A 290 0.15 0.60 21.24
CA ASN A 290 0.55 -0.80 21.40
C ASN A 290 1.31 -1.33 20.17
N GLY A 291 0.90 -1.00 18.96
CA GLY A 291 1.62 -1.34 17.74
C GLY A 291 2.99 -0.65 17.66
N ILE A 292 3.06 0.62 18.07
CA ILE A 292 4.31 1.37 18.16
C ILE A 292 5.26 0.71 19.16
N ASP A 293 4.78 0.42 20.37
CA ASP A 293 5.65 -0.07 21.45
C ASP A 293 6.14 -1.51 21.20
N GLN A 294 5.25 -2.40 20.76
CA GLN A 294 5.59 -3.82 20.63
C GLN A 294 6.20 -4.20 19.28
N LYS A 295 5.95 -3.42 18.23
CA LYS A 295 6.37 -3.78 16.88
C LYS A 295 7.38 -2.81 16.29
N ILE A 296 7.08 -1.49 16.33
CA ILE A 296 7.91 -0.46 15.70
C ILE A 296 9.19 -0.19 16.47
N LYS A 297 9.11 0.10 17.78
CA LYS A 297 10.29 0.42 18.58
C LYS A 297 11.36 -0.67 18.53
N PRO A 298 11.04 -1.96 18.78
CA PRO A 298 12.04 -3.03 18.67
C PRO A 298 12.63 -3.17 17.26
N PHE A 299 11.83 -2.91 16.22
CA PHE A 299 12.31 -2.92 14.85
C PHE A 299 13.30 -1.78 14.57
N ILE A 300 13.00 -0.57 15.02
CA ILE A 300 13.90 0.60 14.88
C ILE A 300 15.22 0.34 15.57
N GLU A 301 15.23 -0.22 16.79
CA GLU A 301 16.44 -0.58 17.48
C GLU A 301 17.27 -1.58 16.68
N LYS A 302 16.62 -2.60 16.13
CA LYS A 302 17.30 -3.57 15.27
C LYS A 302 17.84 -2.94 13.99
N VAL A 303 17.13 -2.01 13.36
CA VAL A 303 17.62 -1.26 12.20
C VAL A 303 18.87 -0.46 12.56
N LYS A 304 18.89 0.21 13.72
CA LYS A 304 20.08 0.96 14.18
C LYS A 304 21.31 0.08 14.35
N ASP A 305 21.12 -1.14 14.84
CA ASP A 305 22.22 -2.10 15.03
C ASP A 305 22.75 -2.65 13.69
N VAL A 306 21.85 -3.01 12.78
CA VAL A 306 22.18 -3.80 11.57
C VAL A 306 22.40 -2.91 10.35
N SER A 307 21.66 -1.81 10.26
CA SER A 307 21.65 -0.89 9.12
C SER A 307 21.67 0.57 9.58
N PRO A 308 22.73 1.03 10.24
CA PRO A 308 22.79 2.35 10.90
C PRO A 308 22.65 3.53 9.95
N ASN A 309 22.89 3.33 8.66
CA ASN A 309 22.74 4.36 7.63
C ASN A 309 21.32 4.43 7.04
N SER A 310 20.44 3.51 7.40
CA SER A 310 19.06 3.52 6.94
C SER A 310 18.21 4.50 7.74
N ARG A 311 17.40 5.30 7.03
CA ARG A 311 16.40 6.17 7.66
C ARG A 311 15.08 5.42 7.79
N VAL A 312 14.55 5.30 9.01
CA VAL A 312 13.22 4.75 9.26
C VAL A 312 12.18 5.87 9.25
N ILE A 313 11.12 5.72 8.44
CA ILE A 313 9.98 6.64 8.40
C ILE A 313 8.75 5.90 8.91
N ILE A 314 8.17 6.33 10.04
CA ILE A 314 6.94 5.75 10.57
C ILE A 314 5.76 6.45 9.88
N PRO A 315 4.93 5.73 9.12
CA PRO A 315 3.82 6.34 8.40
C PRO A 315 2.67 6.66 9.35
N ILE A 316 1.95 7.74 9.05
CA ILE A 316 0.69 8.10 9.69
C ILE A 316 -0.43 7.67 8.74
N HIS A 317 -1.47 7.00 9.28
CA HIS A 317 -2.63 6.57 8.50
C HIS A 317 -3.23 7.72 7.69
N LEU A 318 -3.50 7.46 6.43
CA LEU A 318 -4.20 8.35 5.48
C LEU A 318 -3.50 9.68 5.20
N LYS A 319 -2.30 9.90 5.73
CA LYS A 319 -1.50 11.10 5.47
C LYS A 319 -0.45 10.80 4.40
N ALA A 320 -0.49 11.55 3.31
CA ALA A 320 0.52 11.44 2.27
C ALA A 320 1.85 12.10 2.70
N PHE A 321 2.98 11.53 2.26
CA PHE A 321 4.32 12.06 2.47
C PHE A 321 5.24 11.71 1.30
N GLY A 322 6.22 12.57 1.04
CA GLY A 322 7.28 12.32 0.06
C GLY A 322 8.51 11.69 0.72
N VAL A 323 9.33 11.02 -0.11
CA VAL A 323 10.65 10.51 0.27
C VAL A 323 11.69 11.18 -0.63
N ASN A 324 12.51 12.01 -0.04
CA ASN A 324 13.64 12.69 -0.68
C ASN A 324 14.96 12.15 -0.14
#